data_00e8ff2ea34d536ded081c5a18e7eb9d
#
_entry.id   00e8ff2ea34d536ded081c5a18e7eb9d
#
_cell.length_a   1.000
_cell.length_b   1.000
_cell.length_c   1.000
_cell.angle_alpha   90.00
_cell.angle_beta   90.00
_cell.angle_gamma   90.00
#
_symmetry.space_group_name_H-M   'P 1'
#
loop_
_entity.id
_entity.type
_entity.pdbx_description
1 polymer ?
#
loop_
_entity_poly.entity_id
_entity_poly.type
_entity_poly.pdbx_seq_one_letter_code
_entity_poly.pdbx_strand_id
1 'polypeptide(L)'
;MPPAAHNSSPATRSTPSRRISEPDGSLPTPGSVLPADYESGLVDIFADLAELFGNPKSYGQIYGLLFANENPLSMEDIAQRLDISQGSISQGLRQLEAFGAVVKEKNNGSRQALYTAKLEMKLLISGFLRERVIPRLESTESRIKALRTSLATSSLKSQTQASDFSSGLRSQPSSLASMRFRLDRVAKWHRSARTLLPIARKILGGG
;
A
#
# COMPACT_ATOMS: atom_id res chain seq x y z
N MET A 1 49.04 -80.23 -8.06
CA MET A 1 48.84 -78.73 -8.01
C MET A 1 48.12 -78.33 -9.26
N PRO A 2 46.90 -77.94 -9.18
CA PRO A 2 46.25 -77.10 -10.20
C PRO A 2 45.53 -75.92 -9.55
N PRO A 3 45.27 -74.87 -10.33
CA PRO A 3 44.68 -73.66 -9.79
C PRO A 3 43.15 -73.66 -9.90
N ALA A 4 42.54 -72.83 -9.06
CA ALA A 4 41.13 -72.64 -8.87
C ALA A 4 40.45 -71.89 -9.99
N ALA A 5 39.22 -72.31 -10.33
CA ALA A 5 38.35 -71.66 -11.28
C ALA A 5 37.59 -70.49 -10.64
N HIS A 6 37.67 -69.32 -11.26
CA HIS A 6 36.86 -68.16 -10.94
C HIS A 6 35.45 -68.30 -11.57
N ASN A 7 34.43 -68.27 -10.72
CA ASN A 7 33.05 -68.16 -11.14
C ASN A 7 32.53 -66.76 -10.88
N SER A 8 32.33 -65.97 -11.94
CA SER A 8 31.80 -64.62 -11.91
C SER A 8 30.30 -64.66 -12.22
N SER A 9 29.47 -64.49 -11.22
CA SER A 9 28.04 -64.24 -11.41
C SER A 9 27.79 -62.70 -11.52
N PRO A 10 26.94 -62.25 -12.46
CA PRO A 10 26.60 -60.85 -12.60
C PRO A 10 25.55 -60.41 -11.57
N ALA A 11 25.85 -59.32 -10.90
CA ALA A 11 24.93 -58.67 -9.96
C ALA A 11 23.74 -58.01 -10.68
N THR A 12 22.55 -58.47 -10.35
CA THR A 12 21.28 -57.85 -10.73
C THR A 12 21.08 -56.54 -10.00
N ARG A 13 21.09 -55.44 -10.72
CA ARG A 13 20.69 -54.12 -10.23
C ARG A 13 19.21 -54.08 -9.93
N SER A 14 18.84 -54.12 -8.68
CA SER A 14 17.49 -53.78 -8.21
C SER A 14 17.29 -52.26 -8.15
N THR A 15 16.42 -51.76 -9.02
CA THR A 15 15.93 -50.40 -9.02
C THR A 15 15.08 -50.15 -7.77
N PRO A 16 15.30 -49.07 -6.97
CA PRO A 16 14.43 -48.75 -5.86
C PRO A 16 13.11 -48.20 -6.38
N SER A 17 12.04 -48.94 -6.15
CA SER A 17 10.66 -48.52 -6.38
C SER A 17 10.35 -47.31 -5.50
N ARG A 18 10.15 -46.16 -6.15
CA ARG A 18 9.72 -44.91 -5.53
C ARG A 18 8.29 -45.13 -5.05
N ARG A 19 8.09 -45.42 -3.78
CA ARG A 19 6.77 -45.36 -3.13
C ARG A 19 6.27 -43.93 -3.19
N ILE A 20 5.27 -43.66 -3.98
CA ILE A 20 4.48 -42.45 -3.92
C ILE A 20 3.65 -42.57 -2.67
N SER A 21 3.99 -41.78 -1.66
CA SER A 21 3.18 -41.65 -0.45
C SER A 21 1.87 -40.97 -0.86
N GLU A 22 0.75 -41.69 -0.69
CA GLU A 22 -0.57 -41.09 -0.81
C GLU A 22 -0.73 -39.94 0.21
N PRO A 23 -1.39 -38.83 -0.15
CA PRO A 23 -1.67 -37.78 0.81
C PRO A 23 -2.64 -38.32 1.87
N ASP A 24 -2.18 -38.34 3.10
CA ASP A 24 -2.99 -38.62 4.28
C ASP A 24 -4.16 -37.63 4.31
N GLY A 25 -5.38 -38.18 4.12
CA GLY A 25 -6.63 -37.42 4.10
C GLY A 25 -7.12 -36.99 5.48
N SER A 26 -6.23 -36.72 6.43
CA SER A 26 -6.58 -36.15 7.71
C SER A 26 -6.95 -34.67 7.56
N LEU A 27 -8.22 -34.35 7.83
CA LEU A 27 -8.71 -32.98 7.95
C LEU A 27 -7.88 -32.23 8.99
N PRO A 28 -7.47 -30.97 8.72
CA PRO A 28 -6.67 -30.21 9.66
C PRO A 28 -7.42 -30.01 10.97
N THR A 29 -6.80 -30.40 12.05
CA THR A 29 -7.29 -30.22 13.42
C THR A 29 -7.44 -28.72 13.74
N PRO A 30 -8.49 -28.28 14.48
CA PRO A 30 -8.63 -26.90 14.89
C PRO A 30 -7.42 -26.49 15.75
N GLY A 31 -6.58 -25.59 15.24
CA GLY A 31 -5.29 -25.21 15.82
C GLY A 31 -4.11 -25.43 14.88
N SER A 32 -4.32 -25.90 13.64
CA SER A 32 -3.25 -26.14 12.70
C SER A 32 -2.60 -24.79 12.27
N VAL A 33 -1.30 -24.75 12.43
CA VAL A 33 -0.41 -23.73 11.87
C VAL A 33 -0.80 -23.50 10.41
N LEU A 34 -1.17 -22.27 10.08
CA LEU A 34 -1.44 -21.89 8.68
C LEU A 34 -0.26 -22.32 7.80
N PRO A 35 -0.51 -22.81 6.57
CA PRO A 35 0.59 -23.12 5.66
C PRO A 35 1.51 -21.90 5.57
N ALA A 36 2.83 -22.11 5.72
CA ALA A 36 3.82 -21.03 5.65
C ALA A 36 3.66 -20.18 4.36
N ASP A 37 3.25 -20.83 3.28
CA ASP A 37 2.98 -20.18 1.99
C ASP A 37 1.75 -19.25 2.02
N TYR A 38 0.77 -19.49 2.90
CA TYR A 38 -0.41 -18.63 3.01
C TYR A 38 -0.09 -17.30 3.69
N GLU A 39 0.63 -17.33 4.80
CA GLU A 39 1.03 -16.12 5.53
C GLU A 39 1.96 -15.26 4.67
N SER A 40 3.02 -15.86 4.11
CA SER A 40 3.96 -15.15 3.25
C SER A 40 3.28 -14.59 1.98
N GLY A 41 2.38 -15.34 1.36
CA GLY A 41 1.64 -14.88 0.21
C GLY A 41 0.76 -13.66 0.49
N LEU A 42 0.08 -13.62 1.65
CA LEU A 42 -0.68 -12.44 2.06
C LEU A 42 0.23 -11.25 2.40
N VAL A 43 1.35 -11.49 3.06
CA VAL A 43 2.36 -10.45 3.34
C VAL A 43 2.83 -9.80 2.03
N ASP A 44 3.13 -10.60 1.00
CA ASP A 44 3.59 -10.09 -0.30
C ASP A 44 2.48 -9.33 -1.05
N ILE A 45 1.27 -9.87 -1.10
CA ILE A 45 0.12 -9.18 -1.73
C ILE A 45 -0.11 -7.80 -1.12
N PHE A 46 -0.14 -7.71 0.21
CA PHE A 46 -0.36 -6.42 0.88
C PHE A 46 0.85 -5.50 0.79
N ALA A 47 2.07 -6.03 0.71
CA ALA A 47 3.27 -5.26 0.44
C ALA A 47 3.20 -4.55 -0.92
N ASP A 48 2.85 -5.28 -1.98
CA ASP A 48 2.68 -4.75 -3.34
C ASP A 48 1.54 -3.72 -3.40
N LEU A 49 0.43 -3.97 -2.72
CA LEU A 49 -0.67 -3.01 -2.60
C LEU A 49 -0.24 -1.72 -1.89
N ALA A 50 0.56 -1.82 -0.84
CA ALA A 50 1.07 -0.63 -0.15
C ALA A 50 1.94 0.22 -1.07
N GLU A 51 2.85 -0.38 -1.83
CA GLU A 51 3.69 0.32 -2.81
C GLU A 51 2.85 0.95 -3.94
N LEU A 52 1.85 0.24 -4.45
CA LEU A 52 0.92 0.78 -5.45
C LEU A 52 0.22 2.06 -4.97
N PHE A 53 -0.11 2.14 -3.69
CA PHE A 53 -0.69 3.33 -3.06
C PHE A 53 0.35 4.34 -2.56
N GLY A 54 1.63 4.16 -2.88
CA GLY A 54 2.71 5.06 -2.50
C GLY A 54 3.01 5.06 -0.99
N ASN A 55 2.74 3.95 -0.31
CA ASN A 55 3.12 3.70 1.06
C ASN A 55 4.39 2.84 1.13
N PRO A 56 5.15 2.89 2.24
CA PRO A 56 6.25 1.96 2.47
C PRO A 56 5.78 0.50 2.42
N LYS A 57 6.57 -0.36 1.79
CA LYS A 57 6.33 -1.81 1.71
C LYS A 57 6.05 -2.42 3.09
N SER A 58 6.80 -1.98 4.10
CA SER A 58 6.65 -2.45 5.48
C SER A 58 5.24 -2.27 6.06
N TYR A 59 4.47 -1.27 5.62
CA TYR A 59 3.08 -1.10 6.09
C TYR A 59 2.19 -2.23 5.58
N GLY A 60 2.35 -2.60 4.31
CA GLY A 60 1.65 -3.74 3.73
C GLY A 60 2.06 -5.05 4.37
N GLN A 61 3.35 -5.26 4.60
CA GLN A 61 3.87 -6.45 5.26
C GLN A 61 3.27 -6.63 6.66
N ILE A 62 3.25 -5.57 7.47
CA ILE A 62 2.67 -5.58 8.82
C ILE A 62 1.17 -5.91 8.75
N TYR A 63 0.43 -5.25 7.86
CA TYR A 63 -1.00 -5.51 7.73
C TYR A 63 -1.28 -6.92 7.22
N GLY A 64 -0.53 -7.40 6.21
CA GLY A 64 -0.64 -8.75 5.67
C GLY A 64 -0.38 -9.84 6.72
N LEU A 65 0.64 -9.65 7.54
CA LEU A 65 0.95 -10.56 8.65
C LEU A 65 -0.18 -10.60 9.68
N LEU A 66 -0.67 -9.43 10.10
CA LEU A 66 -1.79 -9.34 11.05
C LEU A 66 -3.10 -9.88 10.46
N PHE A 67 -3.30 -9.69 9.16
CA PHE A 67 -4.49 -10.19 8.45
C PHE A 67 -4.50 -11.71 8.32
N ALA A 68 -3.31 -12.32 8.16
CA ALA A 68 -3.15 -13.77 8.07
C ALA A 68 -3.35 -14.48 9.41
N ASN A 69 -3.19 -13.77 10.53
CA ASN A 69 -3.21 -14.35 11.86
C ASN A 69 -4.51 -14.02 12.59
N GLU A 70 -5.16 -15.05 13.16
CA GLU A 70 -6.36 -14.88 13.99
C GLU A 70 -6.04 -14.35 15.39
N ASN A 71 -4.84 -14.65 15.88
CA ASN A 71 -4.39 -14.21 17.20
C ASN A 71 -3.72 -12.84 17.14
N PRO A 72 -3.97 -11.98 18.12
CA PRO A 72 -3.27 -10.71 18.23
C PRO A 72 -1.76 -10.91 18.38
N LEU A 73 -0.97 -10.09 17.69
CA LEU A 73 0.50 -10.13 17.72
C LEU A 73 1.07 -8.92 18.45
N SER A 74 2.16 -9.14 19.18
CA SER A 74 2.94 -8.05 19.76
C SER A 74 3.85 -7.41 18.70
N MET A 75 4.37 -6.21 18.98
CA MET A 75 5.36 -5.56 18.10
C MET A 75 6.62 -6.41 17.94
N GLU A 76 6.99 -7.17 18.97
CA GLU A 76 8.14 -8.06 18.99
C GLU A 76 7.94 -9.28 18.08
N ASP A 77 6.75 -9.90 18.13
CA ASP A 77 6.37 -11.00 17.23
C ASP A 77 6.40 -10.56 15.77
N ILE A 78 5.87 -9.36 15.49
CA ILE A 78 5.87 -8.79 14.15
C ILE A 78 7.30 -8.55 13.67
N ALA A 79 8.19 -8.01 14.54
CA ALA A 79 9.59 -7.77 14.21
C ALA A 79 10.32 -9.06 13.84
N GLN A 80 10.13 -10.08 14.64
CA GLN A 80 10.78 -11.38 14.46
C GLN A 80 10.32 -12.07 13.16
N ARG A 81 9.03 -12.01 12.83
CA ARG A 81 8.49 -12.69 11.65
C ARG A 81 8.78 -11.98 10.33
N LEU A 82 8.83 -10.65 10.34
CA LEU A 82 9.03 -9.84 9.11
C LEU A 82 10.50 -9.44 8.89
N ASP A 83 11.39 -9.65 9.86
CA ASP A 83 12.78 -9.19 9.82
C ASP A 83 12.92 -7.70 9.47
N ILE A 84 12.07 -6.86 10.07
CA ILE A 84 12.10 -5.41 9.90
C ILE A 84 12.32 -4.69 11.23
N SER A 85 12.92 -3.50 11.16
CA SER A 85 13.28 -2.74 12.36
C SER A 85 12.06 -2.35 13.20
N GLN A 86 12.21 -2.33 14.51
CA GLN A 86 11.16 -1.88 15.45
C GLN A 86 10.66 -0.46 15.14
N GLY A 87 11.55 0.42 14.65
CA GLY A 87 11.17 1.77 14.21
C GLY A 87 10.18 1.74 13.05
N SER A 88 10.43 0.91 12.04
CA SER A 88 9.53 0.72 10.90
C SER A 88 8.19 0.14 11.32
N ILE A 89 8.20 -0.84 12.25
CA ILE A 89 6.98 -1.45 12.78
C ILE A 89 6.15 -0.42 13.56
N SER A 90 6.78 0.31 14.47
CA SER A 90 6.11 1.34 15.25
C SER A 90 5.46 2.41 14.37
N GLN A 91 6.15 2.82 13.30
CA GLN A 91 5.62 3.78 12.34
C GLN A 91 4.48 3.18 11.51
N GLY A 92 4.63 1.95 11.03
CA GLY A 92 3.62 1.23 10.25
C GLY A 92 2.35 1.00 11.06
N LEU A 93 2.45 0.51 12.30
CA LEU A 93 1.31 0.29 13.18
C LEU A 93 0.56 1.59 13.46
N ARG A 94 1.25 2.70 13.78
CA ARG A 94 0.60 4.01 13.96
C ARG A 94 -0.17 4.45 12.72
N GLN A 95 0.39 4.24 11.55
CA GLN A 95 -0.28 4.63 10.31
C GLN A 95 -1.48 3.74 10.01
N LEU A 96 -1.38 2.43 10.25
CA LEU A 96 -2.48 1.47 10.07
C LEU A 96 -3.60 1.70 11.09
N GLU A 97 -3.27 2.07 12.33
CA GLU A 97 -4.26 2.53 13.33
C GLU A 97 -4.99 3.81 12.86
N ALA A 98 -4.25 4.80 12.33
CA ALA A 98 -4.84 6.02 11.78
C ALA A 98 -5.76 5.74 10.59
N PHE A 99 -5.44 4.76 9.75
CA PHE A 99 -6.33 4.28 8.68
C PHE A 99 -7.55 3.53 9.25
N GLY A 100 -7.53 3.12 10.51
CA GLY A 100 -8.54 2.29 11.13
C GLY A 100 -8.49 0.83 10.67
N ALA A 101 -7.36 0.40 10.11
CA ALA A 101 -7.13 -0.95 9.60
C ALA A 101 -6.60 -1.91 10.66
N VAL A 102 -5.99 -1.39 11.73
CA VAL A 102 -5.44 -2.15 12.85
C VAL A 102 -6.04 -1.62 14.16
N VAL A 103 -6.27 -2.52 15.08
CA VAL A 103 -6.69 -2.23 16.46
C VAL A 103 -5.57 -2.59 17.40
N LYS A 104 -5.32 -1.69 18.35
CA LYS A 104 -4.40 -1.91 19.46
C LYS A 104 -5.20 -2.34 20.69
N GLU A 105 -4.85 -3.48 21.23
CA GLU A 105 -5.46 -4.02 22.45
C GLU A 105 -4.45 -3.99 23.60
N LYS A 106 -4.96 -3.77 24.81
CA LYS A 106 -4.14 -3.90 26.01
C LYS A 106 -4.13 -5.36 26.44
N ASN A 107 -2.96 -5.92 26.62
CA ASN A 107 -2.83 -7.24 27.23
C ASN A 107 -3.01 -7.11 28.76
N ASN A 108 -4.08 -7.70 29.29
CA ASN A 108 -4.44 -7.60 30.73
C ASN A 108 -3.41 -8.24 31.67
N GLY A 109 -2.42 -8.98 31.16
CA GLY A 109 -1.36 -9.63 31.96
C GLY A 109 0.06 -9.13 31.66
N SER A 110 0.22 -8.22 30.69
CA SER A 110 1.54 -7.75 30.26
C SER A 110 1.51 -6.27 29.90
N ARG A 111 2.67 -5.59 30.01
CA ARG A 111 2.81 -4.20 29.54
C ARG A 111 2.88 -4.08 28.01
N GLN A 112 2.91 -5.21 27.31
CA GLN A 112 2.98 -5.21 25.84
C GLN A 112 1.60 -4.99 25.24
N ALA A 113 1.54 -4.12 24.23
CA ALA A 113 0.37 -3.95 23.40
C ALA A 113 0.29 -5.06 22.35
N LEU A 114 -0.92 -5.52 22.10
CA LEU A 114 -1.22 -6.48 21.04
C LEU A 114 -1.95 -5.78 19.90
N TYR A 115 -1.80 -6.29 18.70
CA TYR A 115 -2.33 -5.69 17.48
C TYR A 115 -3.08 -6.74 16.66
N THR A 116 -4.25 -6.34 16.14
CA THR A 116 -5.11 -7.19 15.30
C THR A 116 -5.52 -6.42 14.06
N ALA A 117 -5.51 -7.07 12.89
CA ALA A 117 -6.04 -6.46 11.67
C ALA A 117 -7.57 -6.47 11.68
N LYS A 118 -8.18 -5.40 11.19
CA LYS A 118 -9.58 -5.42 10.77
C LYS A 118 -9.68 -6.02 9.37
N LEU A 119 -10.54 -7.03 9.22
CA LEU A 119 -10.67 -7.78 7.96
C LEU A 119 -11.44 -7.02 6.88
N GLU A 120 -12.14 -5.96 7.25
CA GLU A 120 -12.91 -5.16 6.30
C GLU A 120 -12.01 -4.25 5.47
N MET A 121 -11.63 -4.69 4.28
CA MET A 121 -10.80 -3.94 3.32
C MET A 121 -11.33 -2.53 3.04
N LYS A 122 -12.65 -2.34 3.10
CA LYS A 122 -13.27 -1.02 2.95
C LYS A 122 -12.79 -0.01 3.99
N LEU A 123 -12.50 -0.44 5.22
CA LEU A 123 -11.97 0.43 6.28
C LEU A 123 -10.55 0.88 5.98
N LEU A 124 -9.69 -0.02 5.53
CA LEU A 124 -8.33 0.31 5.09
C LEU A 124 -8.35 1.36 3.98
N ILE A 125 -9.15 1.13 2.93
CA ILE A 125 -9.23 2.04 1.78
C ILE A 125 -9.84 3.39 2.19
N SER A 126 -10.93 3.40 2.93
CA SER A 126 -11.57 4.65 3.38
C SER A 126 -10.68 5.45 4.33
N GLY A 127 -9.94 4.77 5.20
CA GLY A 127 -8.95 5.38 6.07
C GLY A 127 -7.79 5.99 5.28
N PHE A 128 -7.24 5.26 4.30
CA PHE A 128 -6.21 5.78 3.40
C PHE A 128 -6.69 7.04 2.64
N LEU A 129 -7.90 7.01 2.10
CA LEU A 129 -8.48 8.17 1.41
C LEU A 129 -8.60 9.38 2.33
N ARG A 130 -9.07 9.18 3.57
CA ARG A 130 -9.25 10.24 4.56
C ARG A 130 -7.92 10.84 5.01
N GLU A 131 -6.93 10.00 5.32
CA GLU A 131 -5.67 10.47 5.90
C GLU A 131 -4.65 10.97 4.87
N ARG A 132 -4.70 10.45 3.65
CA ARG A 132 -3.68 10.74 2.63
C ARG A 132 -4.19 11.53 1.43
N VAL A 133 -5.37 11.20 0.91
CA VAL A 133 -5.85 11.77 -0.36
C VAL A 133 -6.58 13.07 -0.13
N ILE A 134 -7.54 13.11 0.79
CA ILE A 134 -8.38 14.31 1.03
C ILE A 134 -7.53 15.54 1.40
N PRO A 135 -6.60 15.49 2.37
CA PRO A 135 -5.81 16.67 2.72
C PRO A 135 -4.94 17.19 1.57
N ARG A 136 -4.45 16.29 0.70
CA ARG A 136 -3.68 16.68 -0.49
C ARG A 136 -4.53 17.37 -1.55
N LEU A 137 -5.77 16.93 -1.73
CA LEU A 137 -6.70 17.61 -2.63
C LEU A 137 -7.06 19.01 -2.10
N GLU A 138 -7.31 19.16 -0.83
CA GLU A 138 -7.59 20.47 -0.20
C GLU A 138 -6.39 21.43 -0.34
N SER A 139 -5.19 20.95 -0.08
CA SER A 139 -3.96 21.71 -0.29
C SER A 139 -3.79 22.13 -1.77
N THR A 140 -4.13 21.26 -2.71
CA THR A 140 -4.05 21.55 -4.14
C THR A 140 -5.05 22.64 -4.56
N GLU A 141 -6.24 22.67 -3.98
CA GLU A 141 -7.23 23.74 -4.23
C GLU A 141 -6.67 25.12 -3.87
N SER A 142 -6.06 25.25 -2.70
CA SER A 142 -5.44 26.47 -2.25
C SER A 142 -4.33 26.95 -3.19
N ARG A 143 -3.52 26.01 -3.71
CA ARG A 143 -2.48 26.29 -4.71
C ARG A 143 -3.05 26.77 -6.04
N ILE A 144 -4.11 26.12 -6.53
CA ILE A 144 -4.79 26.55 -7.75
C ILE A 144 -5.35 27.95 -7.61
N LYS A 145 -5.96 28.27 -6.45
CA LYS A 145 -6.48 29.61 -6.16
C LYS A 145 -5.36 30.67 -6.14
N ALA A 146 -4.24 30.37 -5.49
CA ALA A 146 -3.08 31.27 -5.46
C ALA A 146 -2.51 31.53 -6.86
N LEU A 147 -2.39 30.52 -7.70
CA LEU A 147 -1.95 30.65 -9.10
C LEU A 147 -2.90 31.52 -9.93
N ARG A 148 -4.21 31.37 -9.73
CA ARG A 148 -5.22 32.23 -10.42
C ARG A 148 -5.07 33.69 -10.01
N THR A 149 -4.88 33.95 -8.74
CA THR A 149 -4.67 35.32 -8.23
C THR A 149 -3.40 35.93 -8.83
N SER A 150 -2.30 35.18 -8.85
CA SER A 150 -1.02 35.60 -9.43
C SER A 150 -1.17 35.95 -10.93
N LEU A 151 -1.83 35.10 -11.69
CA LEU A 151 -2.08 35.37 -13.12
C LEU A 151 -2.98 36.57 -13.35
N ALA A 152 -3.97 36.82 -12.48
CA ALA A 152 -4.81 38.02 -12.55
C ALA A 152 -4.00 39.28 -12.29
N THR A 153 -3.17 39.30 -11.24
CA THR A 153 -2.31 40.43 -10.90
C THR A 153 -1.28 40.73 -11.98
N SER A 154 -0.69 39.69 -12.60
CA SER A 154 0.24 39.87 -13.72
C SER A 154 -0.42 40.49 -14.93
N SER A 155 -1.70 40.15 -15.20
CA SER A 155 -2.46 40.77 -16.30
C SER A 155 -2.75 42.24 -16.08
N LEU A 156 -3.09 42.65 -14.84
CA LEU A 156 -3.31 44.03 -14.48
C LEU A 156 -2.02 44.87 -14.61
N LYS A 157 -0.89 44.35 -14.13
CA LYS A 157 0.41 45.04 -14.27
C LYS A 157 0.77 45.25 -15.75
N SER A 158 0.56 44.23 -16.61
CA SER A 158 0.83 44.37 -18.04
C SER A 158 -0.06 45.38 -18.72
N GLN A 159 -1.30 45.58 -18.29
CA GLN A 159 -2.21 46.57 -18.83
C GLN A 159 -1.82 48.00 -18.37
N THR A 160 -1.40 48.18 -17.15
CA THR A 160 -0.97 49.49 -16.62
C THR A 160 0.32 49.98 -17.28
N GLN A 161 1.26 49.07 -17.58
CA GLN A 161 2.50 49.42 -18.28
C GLN A 161 2.27 49.68 -19.78
N ALA A 162 1.24 49.13 -20.40
CA ALA A 162 0.91 49.37 -21.81
C ALA A 162 0.27 50.71 -22.09
N SER A 163 -0.26 51.42 -21.06
CA SER A 163 -0.81 52.77 -21.20
C SER A 163 0.26 53.85 -21.27
N ASP A 164 1.49 53.58 -20.80
CA ASP A 164 2.58 54.58 -20.76
C ASP A 164 3.54 54.50 -21.95
N PHE A 165 3.44 53.48 -22.81
CA PHE A 165 4.34 53.29 -23.94
C PHE A 165 3.57 53.06 -25.24
N SER A 166 3.15 54.13 -25.86
CA SER A 166 2.62 54.11 -27.24
C SER A 166 3.81 53.94 -28.19
N SER A 167 4.15 52.75 -28.54
CA SER A 167 4.62 52.26 -29.85
C SER A 167 5.42 50.98 -29.75
N GLY A 168 4.91 49.97 -30.37
CA GLY A 168 5.76 49.10 -31.18
C GLY A 168 6.24 47.78 -30.64
N LEU A 169 5.76 47.20 -29.55
CA LEU A 169 5.93 45.75 -29.33
C LEU A 169 4.66 45.15 -28.75
N ARG A 170 3.90 44.48 -29.60
CA ARG A 170 2.80 43.58 -29.16
C ARG A 170 3.40 42.49 -28.27
N SER A 171 3.50 42.78 -26.97
CA SER A 171 3.80 41.77 -25.96
C SER A 171 2.68 40.74 -26.00
N GLN A 172 3.04 39.52 -26.28
CA GLN A 172 2.17 38.41 -26.66
C GLN A 172 1.03 38.16 -25.64
N PRO A 173 -0.23 38.51 -25.92
CA PRO A 173 -1.37 38.10 -25.11
C PRO A 173 -1.59 36.56 -25.12
N SER A 174 -0.91 35.85 -26.02
CA SER A 174 -1.02 34.42 -26.23
C SER A 174 -0.49 33.56 -25.06
N SER A 175 0.54 34.01 -24.33
CA SER A 175 1.12 33.21 -23.25
C SER A 175 0.25 33.21 -21.99
N LEU A 176 -0.23 34.35 -21.55
CA LEU A 176 -1.10 34.45 -20.34
C LEU A 176 -2.47 33.79 -20.57
N ALA A 177 -3.06 33.96 -21.76
CA ALA A 177 -4.30 33.27 -22.12
C ALA A 177 -4.10 31.75 -22.12
N SER A 178 -3.00 31.27 -22.69
CA SER A 178 -2.65 29.85 -22.67
C SER A 178 -2.44 29.32 -21.25
N MET A 179 -1.76 30.07 -20.38
CA MET A 179 -1.56 29.68 -18.97
C MET A 179 -2.88 29.62 -18.21
N ARG A 180 -3.77 30.57 -18.38
CA ARG A 180 -5.12 30.56 -17.80
C ARG A 180 -5.93 29.36 -18.27
N PHE A 181 -5.94 29.09 -19.56
CA PHE A 181 -6.63 27.94 -20.12
C PHE A 181 -6.14 26.61 -19.51
N ARG A 182 -4.80 26.44 -19.42
CA ARG A 182 -4.20 25.24 -18.81
C ARG A 182 -4.57 25.12 -17.33
N LEU A 183 -4.50 26.22 -16.57
CA LEU A 183 -4.87 26.22 -15.16
C LEU A 183 -6.36 25.92 -14.96
N ASP A 184 -7.24 26.39 -15.85
CA ASP A 184 -8.67 26.08 -15.77
C ASP A 184 -8.95 24.60 -16.07
N ARG A 185 -8.18 23.98 -16.96
CA ARG A 185 -8.24 22.51 -17.19
C ARG A 185 -7.88 21.73 -15.93
N VAL A 186 -6.78 22.12 -15.27
CA VAL A 186 -6.37 21.51 -14.00
C VAL A 186 -7.43 21.72 -12.91
N ALA A 187 -7.96 22.92 -12.78
CA ALA A 187 -9.01 23.23 -11.82
C ALA A 187 -10.33 22.48 -12.08
N LYS A 188 -10.69 22.26 -13.35
CA LYS A 188 -11.84 21.44 -13.71
C LYS A 188 -11.64 19.99 -13.32
N TRP A 189 -10.46 19.43 -13.64
CA TRP A 189 -10.10 18.06 -13.25
C TRP A 189 -10.12 17.90 -11.72
N HIS A 190 -9.51 18.83 -11.00
CA HIS A 190 -9.47 18.82 -9.54
C HIS A 190 -10.89 18.83 -8.93
N ARG A 191 -11.81 19.66 -9.45
CA ARG A 191 -13.22 19.67 -9.00
C ARG A 191 -13.90 18.33 -9.24
N SER A 192 -13.69 17.72 -10.42
CA SER A 192 -14.24 16.39 -10.72
C SER A 192 -13.71 15.31 -9.76
N ALA A 193 -12.41 15.30 -9.49
CA ALA A 193 -11.81 14.38 -8.52
C ALA A 193 -12.43 14.56 -7.13
N ARG A 194 -12.63 15.79 -6.69
CA ARG A 194 -13.23 16.11 -5.39
C ARG A 194 -14.71 15.69 -5.30
N THR A 195 -15.45 15.76 -6.40
CA THR A 195 -16.85 15.31 -6.45
C THR A 195 -16.98 13.79 -6.44
N LEU A 196 -16.04 13.08 -7.08
CA LEU A 196 -16.04 11.61 -7.12
C LEU A 196 -15.58 10.97 -5.81
N LEU A 197 -14.71 11.64 -5.07
CA LEU A 197 -14.13 11.11 -3.83
C LEU A 197 -15.16 10.76 -2.74
N PRO A 198 -16.17 11.61 -2.42
CA PRO A 198 -17.22 11.25 -1.45
C PRO A 198 -18.07 10.09 -1.93
N ILE A 199 -18.30 9.95 -3.23
CA ILE A 199 -19.04 8.84 -3.82
C ILE A 199 -18.23 7.54 -3.65
N ALA A 200 -16.94 7.57 -3.98
CA ALA A 200 -16.04 6.45 -3.75
C ALA A 200 -16.02 6.06 -2.25
N ARG A 201 -15.92 7.05 -1.35
CA ARG A 201 -15.97 6.82 0.10
C ARG A 201 -17.30 6.21 0.56
N LYS A 202 -18.43 6.66 -0.03
CA LYS A 202 -19.76 6.11 0.31
C LYS A 202 -19.91 4.67 -0.17
N ILE A 203 -19.42 4.35 -1.37
CA ILE A 203 -19.44 2.96 -1.90
C ILE A 203 -18.53 2.05 -1.08
N LEU A 204 -17.35 2.53 -0.70
CA LEU A 204 -16.35 1.77 0.04
C LEU A 204 -16.59 1.79 1.57
N GLY A 205 -17.30 2.79 2.09
CA GLY A 205 -17.55 2.97 3.53
C GLY A 205 -18.99 2.81 3.96
N GLY A 206 -19.92 2.60 3.02
CA GLY A 206 -21.35 2.48 3.28
C GLY A 206 -21.74 1.06 3.68
N GLY A 207 -21.90 0.85 4.95
CA GLY A 207 -22.57 -0.23 5.65
C GLY A 207 -22.74 0.20 7.08
#